data_0bbc3e57559e06bd29efc13af6ad7ae6
#
_entry.id   0bbc3e57559e06bd29efc13af6ad7ae6
#
_cell.length_a   1.000
_cell.length_b   1.000
_cell.length_c   1.000
_cell.angle_alpha   90.00
_cell.angle_beta   90.00
_cell.angle_gamma   90.00
#
_symmetry.space_group_name_H-M   'P 1'
#
loop_
_entity.id
_entity.type
_entity.pdbx_description
1 polymer ?
#
loop_
_entity_poly.entity_id
_entity_poly.type
_entity_poly.pdbx_seq_one_letter_code
_entity_poly.pdbx_strand_id
1 'polypeptide(L)'
;MDTQNLQSNTLAKAGLMAGVSLVLGLLFDYFFYGKVPGIAFPLYVILVIAGLFAIANIFKKQINKGVIWLLAPLIFFSAMVFVHSSGLLTFLNIIASLLLLLVIAEVSFGEKVKNFLVGDYVKIFFLPFKFIRPLFQTLSDLFSLRGVNKDRKVLSQVVKGVAMAIPALFIFLLLFSSADLIFQKYVSDLITIDIEPETVFRSILVLIATLVYIGAYSYTFRKTENQIAAQQNNKSYSVGHIESSILLGSVNVLFFVFILVQLTYLFGGETNISAQGFTYAEYARRGFFELIAVTIISLLLLLTTEKYIAKKETGHALGFKILSTALVVQIILIMASAFTRLSLYEEAYGFTTLRLYSHTFIILLAIIFCLLLYKIYKDKRGNTFAFRVFISIALFLAVMNFLNPDAFIARRNIERFATTGKLDVYYLGRLSDDAIPDTIKVLNISNEDMRNSFARELYWRAQNSDSPYFSKWQSLNMSRMRAEKILNSKIRELEQHKDYQQQNFESVVPYD
;
A
#
# COMPACT_ATOMS: atom_id res chain seq x y z
N MET A 1 -32.73 13.73 37.98
CA MET A 1 -31.75 12.66 38.31
C MET A 1 -31.02 12.11 37.05
N ASP A 2 -31.54 12.31 35.86
CA ASP A 2 -30.99 11.67 34.62
C ASP A 2 -29.85 12.39 33.93
N THR A 3 -29.73 13.71 34.04
CA THR A 3 -28.70 14.50 33.33
C THR A 3 -27.29 14.29 33.88
N GLN A 4 -27.13 14.11 35.19
CA GLN A 4 -25.82 13.84 35.82
C GLN A 4 -25.31 12.44 35.48
N ASN A 5 -26.20 11.44 35.44
CA ASN A 5 -25.83 10.06 35.03
C ASN A 5 -25.45 9.97 33.55
N LEU A 6 -26.13 10.70 32.69
CA LEU A 6 -25.79 10.79 31.25
C LEU A 6 -24.43 11.48 31.04
N GLN A 7 -24.15 12.54 31.77
CA GLN A 7 -22.88 13.26 31.67
C GLN A 7 -21.71 12.43 32.21
N SER A 8 -21.86 11.73 33.34
CA SER A 8 -20.81 10.87 33.92
C SER A 8 -20.46 9.71 32.97
N ASN A 9 -21.45 9.13 32.28
CA ASN A 9 -21.26 8.05 31.32
C ASN A 9 -20.53 8.53 30.03
N THR A 10 -20.82 9.77 29.59
CA THR A 10 -20.15 10.36 28.41
C THR A 10 -18.68 10.66 28.71
N LEU A 11 -18.37 11.18 29.90
CA LEU A 11 -16.99 11.39 30.35
C LEU A 11 -16.20 10.09 30.44
N ALA A 12 -16.76 9.09 31.09
CA ALA A 12 -16.09 7.81 31.28
C ALA A 12 -15.74 7.19 29.91
N LYS A 13 -16.65 7.30 28.93
CA LYS A 13 -16.41 6.84 27.57
C LYS A 13 -15.32 7.63 26.86
N ALA A 14 -15.35 8.97 26.92
CA ALA A 14 -14.33 9.81 26.33
C ALA A 14 -12.96 9.60 27.00
N GLY A 15 -12.94 9.49 28.34
CA GLY A 15 -11.72 9.21 29.11
C GLY A 15 -11.09 7.86 28.77
N LEU A 16 -11.92 6.82 28.61
CA LEU A 16 -11.42 5.50 28.21
C LEU A 16 -10.81 5.53 26.80
N MET A 17 -11.49 6.13 25.84
CA MET A 17 -10.97 6.26 24.48
C MET A 17 -9.65 7.04 24.45
N ALA A 18 -9.58 8.15 25.18
CA ALA A 18 -8.35 8.93 25.27
C ALA A 18 -7.22 8.18 25.99
N GLY A 19 -7.51 7.47 27.08
CA GLY A 19 -6.53 6.68 27.81
C GLY A 19 -5.93 5.55 26.98
N VAL A 20 -6.77 4.76 26.29
CA VAL A 20 -6.29 3.71 25.38
C VAL A 20 -5.47 4.31 24.23
N SER A 21 -5.91 5.44 23.68
CA SER A 21 -5.21 6.12 22.57
C SER A 21 -3.86 6.68 23.03
N LEU A 22 -3.76 7.20 24.26
CA LEU A 22 -2.48 7.69 24.81
C LEU A 22 -1.49 6.53 24.99
N VAL A 23 -1.96 5.40 25.50
CA VAL A 23 -1.12 4.19 25.63
C VAL A 23 -0.62 3.75 24.24
N LEU A 24 -1.48 3.73 23.23
CA LEU A 24 -1.08 3.39 21.87
C LEU A 24 -0.13 4.43 21.27
N GLY A 25 -0.30 5.72 21.55
CA GLY A 25 0.61 6.77 21.14
C GLY A 25 2.02 6.60 21.74
N LEU A 26 2.11 6.31 23.02
CA LEU A 26 3.38 6.00 23.71
C LEU A 26 4.04 4.73 23.15
N LEU A 27 3.23 3.69 22.91
CA LEU A 27 3.72 2.45 22.30
C LEU A 27 4.13 2.64 20.84
N PHE A 28 3.52 3.58 20.11
CA PHE A 28 3.94 3.92 18.76
C PHE A 28 5.38 4.46 18.73
N ASP A 29 5.70 5.42 19.59
CA ASP A 29 7.06 5.92 19.75
C ASP A 29 8.02 4.79 20.18
N TYR A 30 7.64 4.01 21.19
CA TYR A 30 8.48 2.91 21.68
C TYR A 30 8.77 1.85 20.63
N PHE A 31 7.83 1.53 19.72
CA PHE A 31 7.98 0.49 18.71
C PHE A 31 8.64 0.97 17.42
N PHE A 32 8.47 2.24 17.04
CA PHE A 32 8.84 2.69 15.69
C PHE A 32 9.87 3.80 15.64
N TYR A 33 10.02 4.63 16.69
CA TYR A 33 10.97 5.72 16.63
C TYR A 33 12.42 5.21 16.54
N GLY A 34 13.14 5.63 15.47
CA GLY A 34 14.54 5.20 15.24
C GLY A 34 14.69 3.69 15.03
N LYS A 35 13.67 3.01 14.47
CA LYS A 35 13.67 1.57 14.26
C LYS A 35 13.08 1.21 12.89
N VAL A 36 13.57 0.14 12.30
CA VAL A 36 13.01 -0.39 11.05
C VAL A 36 11.81 -1.30 11.38
N PRO A 37 10.73 -1.26 10.61
CA PRO A 37 9.60 -2.16 10.81
C PRO A 37 10.06 -3.64 10.78
N GLY A 38 9.67 -4.35 11.83
CA GLY A 38 9.95 -5.79 12.00
C GLY A 38 8.84 -6.40 12.84
N ILE A 39 9.19 -7.22 13.86
CA ILE A 39 8.23 -7.87 14.76
C ILE A 39 7.36 -6.89 15.53
N ALA A 40 7.84 -5.65 15.74
CA ALA A 40 7.05 -4.61 16.37
C ALA A 40 5.75 -4.29 15.62
N PHE A 41 5.75 -4.38 14.29
CA PHE A 41 4.59 -4.02 13.48
C PHE A 41 3.37 -4.95 13.72
N PRO A 42 3.47 -6.29 13.58
CA PRO A 42 2.33 -7.16 13.89
C PRO A 42 1.90 -7.06 15.37
N LEU A 43 2.84 -6.93 16.30
CA LEU A 43 2.49 -6.76 17.71
C LEU A 43 1.69 -5.48 17.95
N TYR A 44 2.09 -4.39 17.31
CA TYR A 44 1.39 -3.12 17.40
C TYR A 44 -0.02 -3.18 16.79
N VAL A 45 -0.17 -3.83 15.63
CA VAL A 45 -1.49 -4.07 14.99
C VAL A 45 -2.41 -4.87 15.93
N ILE A 46 -1.88 -5.90 16.60
CA ILE A 46 -2.64 -6.66 17.60
C ILE A 46 -3.10 -5.76 18.74
N LEU A 47 -2.24 -4.87 19.27
CA LEU A 47 -2.60 -3.94 20.34
C LEU A 47 -3.67 -2.94 19.92
N VAL A 48 -3.62 -2.42 18.67
CA VAL A 48 -4.68 -1.54 18.14
C VAL A 48 -6.02 -2.27 18.09
N ILE A 49 -6.05 -3.51 17.64
CA ILE A 49 -7.27 -4.33 17.58
C ILE A 49 -7.73 -4.69 18.99
N ALA A 50 -6.83 -5.05 19.90
CA ALA A 50 -7.16 -5.32 21.30
C ALA A 50 -7.80 -4.10 21.97
N GLY A 51 -7.30 -2.89 21.71
CA GLY A 51 -7.90 -1.64 22.16
C GLY A 51 -9.32 -1.46 21.67
N LEU A 52 -9.60 -1.75 20.38
CA LEU A 52 -10.93 -1.71 19.80
C LEU A 52 -11.89 -2.67 20.54
N PHE A 53 -11.49 -3.92 20.75
CA PHE A 53 -12.32 -4.93 21.42
C PHE A 53 -12.51 -4.60 22.90
N ALA A 54 -11.47 -4.11 23.59
CA ALA A 54 -11.55 -3.70 25.00
C ALA A 54 -12.57 -2.56 25.18
N ILE A 55 -12.49 -1.50 24.37
CA ILE A 55 -13.45 -0.39 24.39
C ILE A 55 -14.87 -0.89 24.08
N ALA A 56 -15.04 -1.76 23.06
CA ALA A 56 -16.32 -2.32 22.71
C ALA A 56 -16.95 -3.12 23.86
N ASN A 57 -16.16 -3.95 24.53
CA ASN A 57 -16.61 -4.74 25.67
C ASN A 57 -17.07 -3.84 26.84
N ILE A 58 -16.28 -2.83 27.21
CA ILE A 58 -16.62 -1.88 28.27
C ILE A 58 -17.90 -1.08 27.91
N PHE A 59 -18.05 -0.69 26.64
CA PHE A 59 -19.26 0.01 26.18
C PHE A 59 -20.46 -0.94 25.97
N LYS A 60 -20.27 -2.25 26.17
CA LYS A 60 -21.27 -3.29 25.90
C LYS A 60 -21.82 -3.23 24.46
N LYS A 61 -20.99 -2.79 23.51
CA LYS A 61 -21.33 -2.76 22.08
C LYS A 61 -20.86 -4.04 21.39
N GLN A 62 -21.76 -4.71 20.68
CA GLN A 62 -21.41 -5.90 19.90
C GLN A 62 -20.77 -5.49 18.58
N ILE A 63 -19.54 -5.94 18.36
CA ILE A 63 -18.83 -5.79 17.08
C ILE A 63 -19.44 -6.74 16.03
N ASN A 64 -19.61 -6.24 14.82
CA ASN A 64 -20.13 -7.03 13.70
C ASN A 64 -19.25 -8.28 13.48
N LYS A 65 -19.89 -9.46 13.41
CA LYS A 65 -19.20 -10.74 13.15
C LYS A 65 -18.36 -10.73 11.85
N GLY A 66 -18.69 -9.87 10.89
CA GLY A 66 -17.92 -9.68 9.67
C GLY A 66 -16.50 -9.15 9.90
N VAL A 67 -16.22 -8.49 11.04
CA VAL A 67 -14.89 -8.03 11.41
C VAL A 67 -13.94 -9.20 11.65
N ILE A 68 -14.43 -10.31 12.23
CA ILE A 68 -13.61 -11.49 12.54
C ILE A 68 -12.92 -12.04 11.28
N TRP A 69 -13.62 -12.06 10.14
CA TRP A 69 -13.04 -12.50 8.86
C TRP A 69 -11.96 -11.57 8.33
N LEU A 70 -12.01 -10.27 8.67
CA LEU A 70 -10.98 -9.31 8.30
C LEU A 70 -9.72 -9.40 9.16
N LEU A 71 -9.84 -9.97 10.37
CA LEU A 71 -8.66 -10.18 11.23
C LEU A 71 -7.67 -11.15 10.62
N ALA A 72 -8.12 -12.18 9.90
CA ALA A 72 -7.23 -13.16 9.28
C ALA A 72 -6.26 -12.51 8.27
N PRO A 73 -6.71 -11.78 7.23
CA PRO A 73 -5.80 -11.09 6.31
C PRO A 73 -5.01 -9.96 7.02
N LEU A 74 -5.57 -9.29 8.02
CA LEU A 74 -4.85 -8.27 8.78
C LEU A 74 -3.65 -8.84 9.53
N ILE A 75 -3.85 -9.95 10.28
CA ILE A 75 -2.77 -10.64 11.00
C ILE A 75 -1.75 -11.19 9.99
N PHE A 76 -2.21 -11.76 8.89
CA PHE A 76 -1.33 -12.29 7.84
C PHE A 76 -0.42 -11.20 7.28
N PHE A 77 -0.96 -10.10 6.73
CA PHE A 77 -0.13 -9.05 6.12
C PHE A 77 0.75 -8.34 7.15
N SER A 78 0.27 -8.11 8.36
CA SER A 78 1.11 -7.53 9.41
C SER A 78 2.26 -8.47 9.80
N ALA A 79 2.02 -9.79 9.89
CA ALA A 79 3.07 -10.77 10.16
C ALA A 79 4.11 -10.85 9.03
N MET A 80 3.70 -10.66 7.76
CA MET A 80 4.62 -10.66 6.62
C MET A 80 5.64 -9.53 6.66
N VAL A 81 5.38 -8.44 7.38
CA VAL A 81 6.38 -7.39 7.66
C VAL A 81 7.53 -7.91 8.54
N PHE A 82 7.25 -8.86 9.41
CA PHE A 82 8.29 -9.54 10.21
C PHE A 82 9.02 -10.64 9.41
N VAL A 83 8.34 -11.26 8.45
CA VAL A 83 8.88 -12.38 7.67
C VAL A 83 9.82 -11.91 6.57
N HIS A 84 9.42 -10.90 5.78
CA HIS A 84 10.14 -10.41 4.60
C HIS A 84 10.90 -9.12 4.85
N SER A 85 12.05 -8.98 4.18
CA SER A 85 12.90 -7.78 4.21
C SER A 85 12.84 -6.96 2.91
N SER A 86 12.18 -7.46 1.85
CA SER A 86 11.99 -6.74 0.59
C SER A 86 11.23 -5.44 0.81
N GLY A 87 11.86 -4.29 0.44
CA GLY A 87 11.31 -2.96 0.73
C GLY A 87 9.93 -2.74 0.14
N LEU A 88 9.73 -3.11 -1.13
CA LEU A 88 8.45 -2.95 -1.82
C LEU A 88 7.37 -3.87 -1.23
N LEU A 89 7.70 -5.14 -0.97
CA LEU A 89 6.75 -6.09 -0.40
C LEU A 89 6.34 -5.69 1.02
N THR A 90 7.30 -5.27 1.84
CA THR A 90 7.06 -4.75 3.20
C THR A 90 6.16 -3.52 3.16
N PHE A 91 6.44 -2.57 2.27
CA PHE A 91 5.59 -1.39 2.07
C PHE A 91 4.15 -1.77 1.70
N LEU A 92 3.96 -2.69 0.75
CA LEU A 92 2.62 -3.16 0.35
C LEU A 92 1.89 -3.87 1.51
N ASN A 93 2.58 -4.66 2.33
CA ASN A 93 2.02 -5.32 3.50
C ASN A 93 1.61 -4.31 4.58
N ILE A 94 2.40 -3.26 4.81
CA ILE A 94 2.05 -2.16 5.73
C ILE A 94 0.79 -1.44 5.23
N ILE A 95 0.76 -1.04 3.95
CA ILE A 95 -0.41 -0.36 3.36
C ILE A 95 -1.66 -1.24 3.44
N ALA A 96 -1.54 -2.53 3.10
CA ALA A 96 -2.67 -3.47 3.20
C ALA A 96 -3.19 -3.58 4.64
N SER A 97 -2.30 -3.65 5.63
CA SER A 97 -2.66 -3.70 7.05
C SER A 97 -3.37 -2.42 7.51
N LEU A 98 -2.86 -1.24 7.11
CA LEU A 98 -3.48 0.04 7.43
C LEU A 98 -4.86 0.18 6.77
N LEU A 99 -5.00 -0.20 5.50
CA LEU A 99 -6.29 -0.18 4.81
C LEU A 99 -7.30 -1.15 5.45
N LEU A 100 -6.86 -2.33 5.87
CA LEU A 100 -7.71 -3.29 6.59
C LEU A 100 -8.14 -2.75 7.95
N LEU A 101 -7.27 -2.04 8.69
CA LEU A 101 -7.66 -1.35 9.93
C LEU A 101 -8.72 -0.28 9.68
N LEU A 102 -8.61 0.50 8.59
CA LEU A 102 -9.63 1.46 8.20
C LEU A 102 -10.95 0.79 7.80
N VAL A 103 -10.90 -0.33 7.06
CA VAL A 103 -12.09 -1.13 6.76
C VAL A 103 -12.75 -1.65 8.04
N ILE A 104 -11.94 -2.16 8.98
CA ILE A 104 -12.44 -2.64 10.27
C ILE A 104 -13.11 -1.50 11.05
N ALA A 105 -12.50 -0.32 11.11
CA ALA A 105 -13.11 0.85 11.75
C ALA A 105 -14.48 1.21 11.12
N GLU A 106 -14.57 1.13 9.78
CA GLU A 106 -15.80 1.44 9.04
C GLU A 106 -16.92 0.42 9.29
N VAL A 107 -16.61 -0.88 9.39
CA VAL A 107 -17.61 -1.96 9.46
C VAL A 107 -17.89 -2.46 10.87
N SER A 108 -17.13 -2.04 11.88
CA SER A 108 -17.25 -2.54 13.26
C SER A 108 -18.68 -2.41 13.82
N PHE A 109 -19.34 -1.29 13.55
CA PHE A 109 -20.73 -1.01 13.99
C PHE A 109 -21.61 -0.53 12.83
N GLY A 110 -21.21 -0.76 11.59
CA GLY A 110 -21.87 -0.29 10.40
C GLY A 110 -22.28 -1.41 9.45
N GLU A 111 -22.27 -1.09 8.16
CA GLU A 111 -22.60 -2.01 7.09
C GLU A 111 -21.55 -3.13 6.94
N LYS A 112 -21.98 -4.26 6.36
CA LYS A 112 -21.07 -5.36 6.05
C LYS A 112 -20.21 -5.01 4.83
N VAL A 113 -18.93 -5.41 4.83
CA VAL A 113 -18.00 -5.25 3.69
C VAL A 113 -18.59 -5.72 2.37
N LYS A 114 -19.39 -6.79 2.40
CA LYS A 114 -20.08 -7.34 1.21
C LYS A 114 -21.07 -6.37 0.54
N ASN A 115 -21.48 -5.32 1.26
CA ASN A 115 -22.42 -4.33 0.74
C ASN A 115 -21.70 -3.13 0.08
N PHE A 116 -20.39 -3.03 0.23
CA PHE A 116 -19.62 -1.92 -0.30
C PHE A 116 -19.61 -1.91 -1.83
N LEU A 117 -19.81 -0.73 -2.39
CA LEU A 117 -19.57 -0.45 -3.81
C LEU A 117 -18.09 -0.09 -4.02
N VAL A 118 -17.64 -0.09 -5.26
CA VAL A 118 -16.27 0.35 -5.62
C VAL A 118 -15.95 1.74 -5.06
N GLY A 119 -16.90 2.67 -5.15
CA GLY A 119 -16.73 4.02 -4.59
C GLY A 119 -16.57 4.05 -3.06
N ASP A 120 -17.10 3.06 -2.33
CA ASP A 120 -16.95 3.02 -0.88
C ASP A 120 -15.55 2.55 -0.48
N TYR A 121 -14.95 1.63 -1.23
CA TYR A 121 -13.52 1.28 -1.06
C TYR A 121 -12.60 2.48 -1.34
N VAL A 122 -12.90 3.30 -2.36
CA VAL A 122 -12.14 4.53 -2.62
C VAL A 122 -12.29 5.52 -1.46
N LYS A 123 -13.49 5.67 -0.89
CA LYS A 123 -13.73 6.54 0.28
C LYS A 123 -12.97 6.11 1.53
N ILE A 124 -12.56 4.84 1.64
CA ILE A 124 -11.74 4.35 2.77
C ILE A 124 -10.39 5.06 2.80
N PHE A 125 -9.77 5.36 1.67
CA PHE A 125 -8.54 6.14 1.61
C PHE A 125 -8.68 7.53 2.26
N PHE A 126 -9.86 8.11 2.16
CA PHE A 126 -10.19 9.42 2.74
C PHE A 126 -10.79 9.32 4.15
N LEU A 127 -10.90 8.12 4.72
CA LEU A 127 -11.49 7.89 6.03
C LEU A 127 -10.75 8.64 7.17
N PRO A 128 -9.40 8.73 7.19
CA PRO A 128 -8.69 9.48 8.21
C PRO A 128 -9.15 10.93 8.35
N PHE A 129 -9.55 11.59 7.25
CA PHE A 129 -10.11 12.95 7.31
C PHE A 129 -11.46 13.02 8.04
N LYS A 130 -12.23 11.92 8.05
CA LYS A 130 -13.47 11.84 8.80
C LYS A 130 -13.26 11.66 10.31
N PHE A 131 -12.06 11.33 10.75
CA PHE A 131 -11.71 11.22 12.17
C PHE A 131 -11.63 12.57 12.87
N ILE A 132 -11.40 13.65 12.13
CA ILE A 132 -11.20 15.01 12.66
C ILE A 132 -12.41 15.47 13.49
N ARG A 133 -13.63 15.34 12.96
CA ARG A 133 -14.82 15.77 13.68
C ARG A 133 -15.10 14.98 14.97
N PRO A 134 -15.07 13.64 14.98
CA PRO A 134 -15.20 12.84 16.20
C PRO A 134 -14.08 13.08 17.23
N LEU A 135 -12.85 13.35 16.76
CA LEU A 135 -11.73 13.74 17.62
C LEU A 135 -12.11 14.97 18.47
N PHE A 136 -12.52 16.06 17.80
CA PHE A 136 -12.92 17.30 18.51
C PHE A 136 -14.12 17.08 19.44
N GLN A 137 -15.07 16.23 19.06
CA GLN A 137 -16.18 15.88 19.93
C GLN A 137 -15.70 15.20 21.22
N THR A 138 -14.80 14.23 21.10
CA THR A 138 -14.27 13.52 22.29
C THR A 138 -13.42 14.43 23.16
N LEU A 139 -12.58 15.28 22.59
CA LEU A 139 -11.84 16.29 23.34
C LEU A 139 -12.80 17.26 24.05
N SER A 140 -13.86 17.72 23.38
CA SER A 140 -14.87 18.57 23.99
C SER A 140 -15.56 17.88 25.17
N ASP A 141 -15.87 16.58 25.08
CA ASP A 141 -16.48 15.82 26.15
C ASP A 141 -15.55 15.67 27.36
N LEU A 142 -14.25 15.50 27.13
CA LEU A 142 -13.24 15.44 28.19
C LEU A 142 -13.12 16.75 28.98
N PHE A 143 -13.21 17.89 28.29
CA PHE A 143 -13.05 19.21 28.89
C PHE A 143 -14.36 19.80 29.45
N SER A 144 -15.54 19.25 29.08
CA SER A 144 -16.84 19.79 29.45
C SER A 144 -17.27 19.50 30.88
N LEU A 145 -16.52 18.76 31.66
CA LEU A 145 -16.94 18.13 32.92
C LEU A 145 -16.46 18.80 34.18
N ARG A 146 -15.75 19.91 34.12
CA ARG A 146 -15.51 20.74 35.30
C ARG A 146 -16.52 21.87 35.34
N GLY A 147 -17.60 21.64 36.09
CA GLY A 147 -18.66 22.44 36.62
C GLY A 147 -18.64 23.98 36.54
N VAL A 148 -18.52 24.61 35.35
CA VAL A 148 -18.55 26.07 35.23
C VAL A 148 -19.67 26.49 34.27
N ASN A 149 -20.57 27.32 34.77
CA ASN A 149 -21.68 27.95 34.09
C ASN A 149 -21.20 28.94 32.98
N LYS A 150 -22.03 29.16 31.96
CA LYS A 150 -22.00 30.20 30.92
C LYS A 150 -20.72 30.41 30.09
N ASP A 151 -19.50 30.26 30.67
CA ASP A 151 -18.20 30.36 29.98
C ASP A 151 -17.79 29.11 29.19
N ARG A 152 -18.57 28.04 29.27
CA ARG A 152 -18.32 26.74 28.62
C ARG A 152 -18.22 26.82 27.09
N LYS A 153 -19.03 27.69 26.49
CA LYS A 153 -19.04 27.86 25.02
C LYS A 153 -17.74 28.52 24.56
N VAL A 154 -17.27 29.49 25.33
CA VAL A 154 -16.00 30.19 25.05
C VAL A 154 -14.81 29.26 25.28
N LEU A 155 -14.75 28.55 26.40
CA LEU A 155 -13.66 27.60 26.70
C LEU A 155 -13.58 26.46 25.65
N SER A 156 -14.72 25.91 25.24
CA SER A 156 -14.76 24.91 24.16
C SER A 156 -14.29 25.48 22.81
N GLN A 157 -14.60 26.75 22.51
CA GLN A 157 -14.12 27.44 21.32
C GLN A 157 -12.62 27.72 21.40
N VAL A 158 -12.11 28.14 22.55
CA VAL A 158 -10.69 28.37 22.79
C VAL A 158 -9.90 27.05 22.66
N VAL A 159 -10.35 25.97 23.31
CA VAL A 159 -9.68 24.66 23.19
C VAL A 159 -9.67 24.14 21.75
N LYS A 160 -10.78 24.31 21.01
CA LYS A 160 -10.81 23.97 19.58
C LYS A 160 -9.87 24.86 18.78
N GLY A 161 -9.85 26.16 19.05
CA GLY A 161 -8.95 27.13 18.41
C GLY A 161 -7.47 26.78 18.65
N VAL A 162 -7.11 26.52 19.90
CA VAL A 162 -5.74 26.10 20.29
C VAL A 162 -5.36 24.76 19.64
N ALA A 163 -6.26 23.76 19.70
CA ALA A 163 -6.01 22.45 19.09
C ALA A 163 -5.87 22.50 17.55
N MET A 164 -6.48 23.48 16.88
CA MET A 164 -6.27 23.73 15.44
C MET A 164 -5.03 24.59 15.18
N ALA A 165 -4.73 25.53 16.09
CA ALA A 165 -3.61 26.45 15.93
C ALA A 165 -2.26 25.74 16.13
N ILE A 166 -2.14 24.83 17.10
CA ILE A 166 -0.87 24.13 17.41
C ILE A 166 -0.27 23.43 16.19
N PRO A 167 -1.00 22.55 15.46
CA PRO A 167 -0.44 21.92 14.28
C PRO A 167 -0.09 22.90 13.16
N ALA A 168 -0.94 23.92 12.95
CA ALA A 168 -0.70 24.94 11.94
C ALA A 168 0.54 25.79 12.27
N LEU A 169 0.64 26.28 13.51
CA LEU A 169 1.80 27.05 13.99
C LEU A 169 3.07 26.20 13.91
N PHE A 170 3.00 24.93 14.25
CA PHE A 170 4.15 24.02 14.17
C PHE A 170 4.64 23.86 12.73
N ILE A 171 3.73 23.63 11.77
CA ILE A 171 4.07 23.53 10.34
C ILE A 171 4.69 24.84 9.84
N PHE A 172 4.09 25.98 10.16
CA PHE A 172 4.64 27.29 9.76
C PHE A 172 5.98 27.59 10.43
N LEU A 173 6.15 27.23 11.71
CA LEU A 173 7.42 27.38 12.43
C LEU A 173 8.53 26.58 11.74
N LEU A 174 8.26 25.33 11.37
CA LEU A 174 9.21 24.48 10.65
C LEU A 174 9.55 25.08 9.28
N LEU A 175 8.55 25.52 8.52
CA LEU A 175 8.73 26.10 7.19
C LEU A 175 9.53 27.41 7.27
N PHE A 176 9.22 28.30 8.20
CA PHE A 176 9.97 29.55 8.38
C PHE A 176 11.39 29.34 8.90
N SER A 177 11.58 28.39 9.83
CA SER A 177 12.93 28.02 10.31
C SER A 177 13.78 27.39 9.21
N SER A 178 13.18 26.67 8.27
CA SER A 178 13.92 26.11 7.12
C SER A 178 14.16 27.14 6.02
N ALA A 179 13.35 28.20 5.95
CA ALA A 179 13.45 29.25 4.92
C ALA A 179 14.43 30.36 5.31
N ASP A 180 14.60 30.66 6.60
CA ASP A 180 15.39 31.80 7.08
C ASP A 180 16.28 31.40 8.28
N LEU A 181 17.60 31.48 8.09
CA LEU A 181 18.61 31.13 9.12
C LEU A 181 18.56 32.07 10.34
N ILE A 182 18.19 33.33 10.16
CA ILE A 182 18.07 34.30 11.25
C ILE A 182 16.83 33.96 12.09
N PHE A 183 15.71 33.64 11.44
CA PHE A 183 14.51 33.18 12.12
C PHE A 183 14.76 31.86 12.86
N GLN A 184 15.48 30.93 12.24
CA GLN A 184 15.88 29.68 12.88
C GLN A 184 16.69 29.93 14.16
N LYS A 185 17.64 30.88 14.13
CA LYS A 185 18.42 31.25 15.30
C LYS A 185 17.55 31.85 16.42
N TYR A 186 16.63 32.77 16.08
CA TYR A 186 15.71 33.33 17.08
C TYR A 186 14.77 32.26 17.68
N VAL A 187 14.30 31.32 16.89
CA VAL A 187 13.48 30.20 17.38
C VAL A 187 14.30 29.30 18.30
N SER A 188 15.57 28.99 17.94
CA SER A 188 16.44 28.21 18.82
C SER A 188 16.79 28.92 20.12
N ASP A 189 16.98 30.24 20.08
CA ASP A 189 17.29 31.07 21.28
C ASP A 189 16.08 31.26 22.19
N LEU A 190 14.87 31.30 21.60
CA LEU A 190 13.58 31.36 22.35
C LEU A 190 13.21 30.02 23.01
N ILE A 191 13.63 28.91 22.40
CA ILE A 191 13.44 27.56 22.93
C ILE A 191 14.68 27.14 23.79
N THR A 192 15.29 28.06 24.51
CA THR A 192 16.33 27.76 25.52
C THR A 192 15.75 27.08 26.78
N ILE A 193 14.87 26.12 26.57
CA ILE A 193 14.61 25.07 27.54
C ILE A 193 15.62 23.97 27.18
N ASP A 194 16.39 23.50 28.13
CA ASP A 194 17.37 22.40 28.01
C ASP A 194 16.68 21.05 27.70
N ILE A 195 15.78 21.07 26.71
CA ILE A 195 15.07 19.89 26.20
C ILE A 195 15.75 19.48 24.90
N GLU A 196 16.33 18.32 24.92
CA GLU A 196 16.95 17.69 23.75
C GLU A 196 15.94 17.69 22.58
N PRO A 197 16.29 18.21 21.39
CA PRO A 197 15.39 18.31 20.22
C PRO A 197 14.70 16.98 19.88
N GLU A 198 15.37 15.86 20.14
CA GLU A 198 14.82 14.52 19.98
C GLU A 198 13.60 14.30 20.89
N THR A 199 13.67 14.72 22.15
CA THR A 199 12.58 14.57 23.14
C THR A 199 11.34 15.37 22.72
N VAL A 200 11.53 16.57 22.16
CA VAL A 200 10.43 17.38 21.62
C VAL A 200 9.78 16.68 20.44
N PHE A 201 10.58 16.21 19.48
CA PHE A 201 10.08 15.50 18.30
C PHE A 201 9.29 14.23 18.71
N ARG A 202 9.82 13.44 19.62
CA ARG A 202 9.15 12.23 20.12
C ARG A 202 7.83 12.56 20.82
N SER A 203 7.80 13.62 21.64
CA SER A 203 6.58 14.07 22.31
C SER A 203 5.50 14.48 21.30
N ILE A 204 5.89 15.17 20.23
CA ILE A 204 4.96 15.54 19.14
C ILE A 204 4.47 14.30 18.41
N LEU A 205 5.35 13.33 18.14
CA LEU A 205 4.98 12.06 17.49
C LEU A 205 3.93 11.30 18.33
N VAL A 206 4.17 11.19 19.65
CA VAL A 206 3.20 10.59 20.61
C VAL A 206 1.89 11.32 20.59
N LEU A 207 1.91 12.66 20.60
CA LEU A 207 0.70 13.47 20.57
C LEU A 207 -0.10 13.24 19.28
N ILE A 208 0.56 13.29 18.13
CA ILE A 208 -0.09 13.06 16.81
C ILE A 208 -0.69 11.66 16.77
N ALA A 209 0.06 10.62 17.13
CA ALA A 209 -0.44 9.25 17.14
C ALA A 209 -1.64 9.11 18.08
N THR A 210 -1.57 9.69 19.29
CA THR A 210 -2.68 9.71 20.26
C THR A 210 -3.93 10.36 19.67
N LEU A 211 -3.81 11.53 19.04
CA LEU A 211 -4.94 12.24 18.42
C LEU A 211 -5.56 11.43 17.27
N VAL A 212 -4.74 10.79 16.45
CA VAL A 212 -5.23 9.91 15.35
C VAL A 212 -6.04 8.75 15.94
N TYR A 213 -5.57 8.07 17.00
CA TYR A 213 -6.31 6.98 17.63
C TYR A 213 -7.57 7.45 18.34
N ILE A 214 -7.55 8.60 19.05
CA ILE A 214 -8.77 9.20 19.61
C ILE A 214 -9.79 9.41 18.49
N GLY A 215 -9.38 10.00 17.37
CA GLY A 215 -10.23 10.24 16.21
C GLY A 215 -10.80 8.94 15.62
N ALA A 216 -9.96 7.93 15.42
CA ALA A 216 -10.34 6.64 14.85
C ALA A 216 -11.33 5.87 15.74
N TYR A 217 -11.04 5.73 17.04
CA TYR A 217 -11.96 5.07 17.96
C TYR A 217 -13.25 5.88 18.14
N SER A 218 -13.14 7.18 18.28
CA SER A 218 -14.31 8.04 18.39
C SER A 218 -15.21 7.95 17.15
N TYR A 219 -14.63 7.96 15.96
CA TYR A 219 -15.36 7.74 14.71
C TYR A 219 -16.07 6.39 14.72
N THR A 220 -15.36 5.34 15.04
CA THR A 220 -15.89 3.97 15.03
C THR A 220 -17.07 3.82 16.01
N PHE A 221 -16.94 4.36 17.22
CA PHE A 221 -17.97 4.19 18.26
C PHE A 221 -19.14 5.17 18.19
N ARG A 222 -19.00 6.33 17.54
CA ARG A 222 -20.06 7.35 17.37
C ARG A 222 -20.85 7.23 16.08
N LYS A 223 -20.40 6.39 15.15
CA LYS A 223 -21.02 6.24 13.81
C LYS A 223 -22.49 5.85 13.87
N THR A 224 -22.89 5.07 14.86
CA THR A 224 -24.26 4.54 15.01
C THR A 224 -25.33 5.63 15.18
N GLU A 225 -24.97 6.83 15.64
CA GLU A 225 -25.94 7.91 15.94
C GLU A 225 -26.29 8.80 14.73
N ASN A 226 -25.43 8.85 13.69
CA ASN A 226 -25.54 9.83 12.61
C ASN A 226 -25.93 9.28 11.22
N GLN A 227 -26.10 7.95 11.05
CA GLN A 227 -26.27 7.36 9.72
C GLN A 227 -27.70 7.32 9.17
N ILE A 228 -28.72 7.55 9.98
CA ILE A 228 -30.12 7.47 9.53
C ILE A 228 -30.53 8.70 8.70
N ALA A 229 -29.82 9.82 8.79
CA ALA A 229 -30.21 11.08 8.19
C ALA A 229 -29.60 11.39 6.80
N ALA A 230 -28.62 10.64 6.31
CA ALA A 230 -27.84 11.04 5.13
C ALA A 230 -28.15 10.29 3.81
N GLN A 231 -29.11 9.37 3.79
CA GLN A 231 -29.34 8.48 2.63
C GLN A 231 -30.37 8.98 1.59
N GLN A 232 -30.84 10.19 1.66
CA GLN A 232 -31.86 10.70 0.72
C GLN A 232 -31.41 11.94 -0.04
N ASN A 233 -30.45 11.84 -0.96
CA ASN A 233 -30.38 12.75 -2.12
C ASN A 233 -29.24 12.36 -3.08
N ASN A 234 -29.34 11.23 -3.74
CA ASN A 234 -28.53 10.96 -4.92
C ASN A 234 -29.34 11.37 -6.17
N LYS A 235 -29.07 12.55 -6.71
CA LYS A 235 -29.46 12.86 -8.09
C LYS A 235 -28.74 11.88 -9.00
N SER A 236 -29.49 10.96 -9.57
CA SER A 236 -28.97 9.99 -10.55
C SER A 236 -28.77 10.73 -11.86
N TYR A 237 -27.55 11.05 -12.20
CA TYR A 237 -27.19 11.42 -13.57
C TYR A 237 -27.21 10.12 -14.38
N SER A 238 -27.98 10.08 -15.47
CA SER A 238 -28.01 8.95 -16.40
C SER A 238 -27.45 9.39 -17.75
N VAL A 239 -26.53 8.60 -18.27
CA VAL A 239 -26.01 8.75 -19.64
C VAL A 239 -26.97 7.98 -20.56
N GLY A 240 -27.37 8.58 -21.68
CA GLY A 240 -28.22 7.94 -22.65
C GLY A 240 -27.54 6.75 -23.34
N HIS A 241 -28.35 5.89 -23.94
CA HIS A 241 -27.82 4.71 -24.63
C HIS A 241 -27.03 5.08 -25.90
N ILE A 242 -27.46 6.12 -26.60
CA ILE A 242 -26.80 6.57 -27.83
C ILE A 242 -25.40 7.12 -27.47
N GLU A 243 -25.29 7.98 -26.47
CA GLU A 243 -24.01 8.54 -26.05
C GLU A 243 -23.04 7.46 -25.59
N SER A 244 -23.52 6.50 -24.80
CA SER A 244 -22.67 5.38 -24.34
C SER A 244 -22.25 4.45 -25.46
N SER A 245 -23.13 4.22 -26.47
CA SER A 245 -22.81 3.40 -27.64
C SER A 245 -21.81 4.09 -28.58
N ILE A 246 -21.93 5.40 -28.76
CA ILE A 246 -20.95 6.18 -29.53
C ILE A 246 -19.58 6.16 -28.83
N LEU A 247 -19.57 6.41 -27.52
CA LEU A 247 -18.35 6.40 -26.73
C LEU A 247 -17.65 5.03 -26.78
N LEU A 248 -18.35 3.97 -26.44
CA LEU A 248 -17.78 2.62 -26.47
C LEU A 248 -17.46 2.16 -27.89
N GLY A 249 -18.28 2.49 -28.88
CA GLY A 249 -18.05 2.17 -30.28
C GLY A 249 -16.78 2.81 -30.81
N SER A 250 -16.59 4.11 -30.59
CA SER A 250 -15.39 4.83 -31.04
C SER A 250 -14.12 4.29 -30.37
N VAL A 251 -14.17 4.00 -29.06
CA VAL A 251 -13.04 3.37 -28.35
C VAL A 251 -12.74 1.98 -28.88
N ASN A 252 -13.77 1.15 -29.13
CA ASN A 252 -13.60 -0.18 -29.75
C ASN A 252 -12.91 -0.10 -31.12
N VAL A 253 -13.33 0.84 -31.98
CA VAL A 253 -12.69 1.04 -33.31
C VAL A 253 -11.21 1.41 -33.15
N LEU A 254 -10.90 2.35 -32.24
CA LEU A 254 -9.52 2.74 -31.99
C LEU A 254 -8.66 1.57 -31.49
N PHE A 255 -9.18 0.79 -30.54
CA PHE A 255 -8.49 -0.39 -29.99
C PHE A 255 -8.32 -1.48 -31.04
N PHE A 256 -9.30 -1.69 -31.88
CA PHE A 256 -9.22 -2.64 -32.98
C PHE A 256 -8.11 -2.27 -33.97
N VAL A 257 -8.06 -1.01 -34.40
CA VAL A 257 -6.97 -0.51 -35.28
C VAL A 257 -5.61 -0.69 -34.58
N PHE A 258 -5.51 -0.36 -33.31
CA PHE A 258 -4.28 -0.53 -32.54
C PHE A 258 -3.83 -2.01 -32.48
N ILE A 259 -4.76 -2.94 -32.26
CA ILE A 259 -4.46 -4.38 -32.24
C ILE A 259 -4.01 -4.87 -33.63
N LEU A 260 -4.65 -4.43 -34.69
CA LEU A 260 -4.20 -4.78 -36.05
C LEU A 260 -2.76 -4.36 -36.29
N VAL A 261 -2.40 -3.14 -35.91
CA VAL A 261 -1.02 -2.66 -35.97
C VAL A 261 -0.10 -3.53 -35.10
N GLN A 262 -0.49 -3.85 -33.88
CA GLN A 262 0.32 -4.69 -32.98
C GLN A 262 0.55 -6.11 -33.54
N LEU A 263 -0.48 -6.72 -34.13
CA LEU A 263 -0.37 -8.07 -34.68
C LEU A 263 0.69 -8.14 -35.79
N THR A 264 0.83 -7.10 -36.61
CA THR A 264 1.86 -7.07 -37.67
C THR A 264 3.28 -7.06 -37.13
N TYR A 265 3.49 -6.47 -35.94
CA TYR A 265 4.81 -6.42 -35.30
C TYR A 265 5.06 -7.62 -34.37
N LEU A 266 4.05 -8.11 -33.66
CA LEU A 266 4.19 -9.22 -32.72
C LEU A 266 4.50 -10.55 -33.42
N PHE A 267 3.89 -10.78 -34.59
CA PHE A 267 4.10 -11.99 -35.39
C PHE A 267 5.20 -11.85 -36.47
N GLY A 268 5.73 -10.64 -36.69
CA GLY A 268 6.78 -10.36 -37.66
C GLY A 268 8.22 -10.68 -37.20
N GLY A 269 8.41 -11.05 -35.93
CA GLY A 269 9.70 -11.46 -35.36
C GLY A 269 10.77 -10.34 -35.32
N GLU A 270 12.01 -10.73 -34.95
CA GLU A 270 13.17 -9.82 -34.83
C GLU A 270 13.48 -9.05 -36.12
N THR A 271 13.24 -9.67 -37.27
CA THR A 271 13.51 -9.06 -38.55
C THR A 271 12.68 -7.82 -38.87
N ASN A 272 11.42 -7.77 -38.43
CA ASN A 272 10.56 -6.60 -38.64
C ASN A 272 10.87 -5.43 -37.69
N ILE A 273 11.38 -5.72 -36.51
CA ILE A 273 11.76 -4.72 -35.51
C ILE A 273 13.08 -4.07 -35.91
N SER A 274 14.06 -4.89 -36.30
CA SER A 274 15.38 -4.43 -36.71
C SER A 274 15.33 -3.64 -38.04
N ALA A 275 14.40 -4.00 -38.95
CA ALA A 275 14.20 -3.28 -40.23
C ALA A 275 13.73 -1.82 -40.02
N GLN A 276 13.19 -1.49 -38.83
CA GLN A 276 12.75 -0.13 -38.47
C GLN A 276 13.76 0.63 -37.60
N GLY A 277 14.95 0.09 -37.39
CA GLY A 277 16.05 0.75 -36.69
C GLY A 277 15.94 0.73 -35.14
N PHE A 278 15.03 -0.09 -34.57
CA PHE A 278 14.92 -0.27 -33.11
C PHE A 278 15.65 -1.52 -32.69
N THR A 279 16.32 -1.44 -31.53
CA THR A 279 16.79 -2.64 -30.84
C THR A 279 15.61 -3.38 -30.22
N TYR A 280 15.74 -4.69 -30.12
CA TYR A 280 14.72 -5.54 -29.50
C TYR A 280 14.37 -5.11 -28.06
N ALA A 281 15.38 -4.64 -27.32
CA ALA A 281 15.24 -4.11 -25.98
C ALA A 281 14.44 -2.80 -25.92
N GLU A 282 14.72 -1.87 -26.84
CA GLU A 282 13.97 -0.61 -26.93
C GLU A 282 12.50 -0.86 -27.25
N TYR A 283 12.23 -1.80 -28.15
CA TYR A 283 10.86 -2.18 -28.49
C TYR A 283 10.13 -2.82 -27.28
N ALA A 284 10.80 -3.71 -26.55
CA ALA A 284 10.21 -4.38 -25.41
C ALA A 284 9.92 -3.42 -24.24
N ARG A 285 10.79 -2.41 -24.04
CA ARG A 285 10.66 -1.41 -22.99
C ARG A 285 9.65 -0.30 -23.34
N ARG A 286 9.65 0.13 -24.61
CA ARG A 286 8.84 1.28 -25.05
C ARG A 286 7.36 0.93 -25.09
N GLY A 287 6.53 1.76 -24.49
CA GLY A 287 5.08 1.62 -24.52
C GLY A 287 4.47 0.68 -23.46
N PHE A 288 5.27 -0.01 -22.65
CA PHE A 288 4.74 -0.94 -21.65
C PHE A 288 3.89 -0.23 -20.57
N PHE A 289 4.39 0.85 -20.00
CA PHE A 289 3.64 1.62 -18.98
C PHE A 289 2.41 2.31 -19.56
N GLU A 290 2.48 2.74 -20.82
CA GLU A 290 1.37 3.31 -21.58
C GLU A 290 0.25 2.27 -21.76
N LEU A 291 0.60 1.02 -22.08
CA LEU A 291 -0.40 -0.06 -22.19
C LEU A 291 -1.08 -0.37 -20.84
N ILE A 292 -0.35 -0.34 -19.75
CA ILE A 292 -0.93 -0.47 -18.42
C ILE A 292 -1.87 0.72 -18.14
N ALA A 293 -1.45 1.94 -18.43
CA ALA A 293 -2.29 3.13 -18.25
C ALA A 293 -3.57 3.04 -19.08
N VAL A 294 -3.48 2.66 -20.35
CA VAL A 294 -4.64 2.41 -21.22
C VAL A 294 -5.57 1.37 -20.60
N THR A 295 -5.04 0.30 -20.05
CA THR A 295 -5.82 -0.76 -19.40
C THR A 295 -6.58 -0.23 -18.18
N ILE A 296 -5.92 0.55 -17.31
CA ILE A 296 -6.53 1.16 -16.13
C ILE A 296 -7.62 2.18 -16.53
N ILE A 297 -7.34 3.05 -17.51
CA ILE A 297 -8.30 4.03 -18.01
C ILE A 297 -9.53 3.33 -18.60
N SER A 298 -9.33 2.23 -19.35
CA SER A 298 -10.42 1.44 -19.92
C SER A 298 -11.28 0.76 -18.85
N LEU A 299 -10.66 0.30 -17.75
CA LEU A 299 -11.39 -0.23 -16.60
C LEU A 299 -12.28 0.85 -15.97
N LEU A 300 -11.73 2.04 -15.75
CA LEU A 300 -12.48 3.17 -15.21
C LEU A 300 -13.61 3.61 -16.14
N LEU A 301 -13.36 3.65 -17.45
CA LEU A 301 -14.36 3.96 -18.48
C LEU A 301 -15.52 2.98 -18.42
N LEU A 302 -15.23 1.67 -18.41
CA LEU A 302 -16.27 0.63 -18.35
C LEU A 302 -17.07 0.68 -17.04
N LEU A 303 -16.42 0.86 -15.89
CA LEU A 303 -17.08 0.99 -14.60
C LEU A 303 -17.96 2.23 -14.53
N THR A 304 -17.49 3.34 -15.10
CA THR A 304 -18.22 4.61 -15.11
C THR A 304 -19.44 4.48 -16.04
N THR A 305 -19.24 4.00 -17.26
CA THR A 305 -20.31 3.81 -18.24
C THR A 305 -21.38 2.85 -17.71
N GLU A 306 -20.99 1.71 -17.11
CA GLU A 306 -21.93 0.74 -16.53
C GLU A 306 -22.75 1.34 -15.36
N LYS A 307 -22.14 2.20 -14.56
CA LYS A 307 -22.81 2.86 -13.42
C LYS A 307 -23.87 3.86 -13.86
N TYR A 308 -23.62 4.60 -14.93
CA TYR A 308 -24.45 5.74 -15.35
C TYR A 308 -25.40 5.41 -16.50
N ILE A 309 -25.31 4.23 -17.12
CA ILE A 309 -26.30 3.81 -18.13
C ILE A 309 -27.69 3.67 -17.49
N ALA A 310 -28.67 4.30 -18.13
CA ALA A 310 -30.06 4.17 -17.77
C ALA A 310 -30.57 2.73 -18.02
N LYS A 311 -30.84 1.99 -16.94
CA LYS A 311 -31.25 0.55 -16.99
C LYS A 311 -32.68 0.31 -17.47
N LYS A 312 -33.37 1.32 -18.02
CA LYS A 312 -34.85 1.26 -18.24
C LYS A 312 -35.32 0.58 -19.52
N GLU A 313 -34.46 0.24 -20.50
CA GLU A 313 -34.88 -0.30 -21.78
C GLU A 313 -34.15 -1.61 -22.11
N THR A 314 -34.92 -2.71 -22.22
CA THR A 314 -34.39 -4.08 -22.40
C THR A 314 -33.64 -4.30 -23.73
N GLY A 315 -33.99 -3.56 -24.81
CA GLY A 315 -33.34 -3.68 -26.13
C GLY A 315 -31.92 -3.11 -26.17
N HIS A 316 -31.65 -2.06 -25.41
CA HIS A 316 -30.34 -1.37 -25.41
C HIS A 316 -29.28 -2.04 -24.52
N ALA A 317 -29.69 -2.92 -23.60
CA ALA A 317 -28.79 -3.69 -22.75
C ALA A 317 -27.89 -4.64 -23.56
N LEU A 318 -28.35 -5.15 -24.69
CA LEU A 318 -27.56 -6.06 -25.56
C LEU A 318 -26.42 -5.33 -26.25
N GLY A 319 -26.66 -4.13 -26.83
CA GLY A 319 -25.62 -3.32 -27.46
C GLY A 319 -24.49 -2.97 -26.51
N PHE A 320 -24.84 -2.54 -25.30
CA PHE A 320 -23.86 -2.27 -24.25
C PHE A 320 -23.05 -3.52 -23.88
N LYS A 321 -23.70 -4.68 -23.71
CA LYS A 321 -23.01 -5.94 -23.40
C LYS A 321 -22.03 -6.34 -24.51
N ILE A 322 -22.44 -6.23 -25.77
CA ILE A 322 -21.59 -6.55 -26.92
C ILE A 322 -20.38 -5.62 -26.99
N LEU A 323 -20.61 -4.29 -26.93
CA LEU A 323 -19.50 -3.32 -26.98
C LEU A 323 -18.54 -3.42 -25.81
N SER A 324 -19.07 -3.63 -24.60
CA SER A 324 -18.24 -3.83 -23.41
C SER A 324 -17.44 -5.13 -23.48
N THR A 325 -18.03 -6.21 -24.01
CA THR A 325 -17.33 -7.48 -24.19
C THR A 325 -16.25 -7.37 -25.25
N ALA A 326 -16.55 -6.75 -26.38
CA ALA A 326 -15.58 -6.50 -27.43
C ALA A 326 -14.38 -5.71 -26.89
N LEU A 327 -14.65 -4.63 -26.14
CA LEU A 327 -13.59 -3.82 -25.55
C LEU A 327 -12.75 -4.64 -24.54
N VAL A 328 -13.37 -5.43 -23.65
CA VAL A 328 -12.62 -6.26 -22.71
C VAL A 328 -11.77 -7.32 -23.43
N VAL A 329 -12.28 -7.97 -24.47
CA VAL A 329 -11.50 -8.92 -25.27
C VAL A 329 -10.29 -8.22 -25.90
N GLN A 330 -10.48 -7.04 -26.47
CA GLN A 330 -9.40 -6.23 -27.04
C GLN A 330 -8.35 -5.86 -25.97
N ILE A 331 -8.79 -5.46 -24.77
CA ILE A 331 -7.88 -5.15 -23.66
C ILE A 331 -7.08 -6.40 -23.23
N ILE A 332 -7.72 -7.56 -23.14
CA ILE A 332 -7.03 -8.83 -22.81
C ILE A 332 -5.98 -9.16 -23.88
N LEU A 333 -6.26 -8.93 -25.17
CA LEU A 333 -5.28 -9.12 -26.24
C LEU A 333 -4.10 -8.15 -26.11
N ILE A 334 -4.36 -6.88 -25.79
CA ILE A 334 -3.31 -5.87 -25.53
C ILE A 334 -2.47 -6.28 -24.33
N MET A 335 -3.10 -6.75 -23.25
CA MET A 335 -2.41 -7.24 -22.07
C MET A 335 -1.57 -8.48 -22.35
N ALA A 336 -2.07 -9.41 -23.16
CA ALA A 336 -1.29 -10.58 -23.61
C ALA A 336 -0.06 -10.15 -24.43
N SER A 337 -0.21 -9.15 -25.30
CA SER A 337 0.93 -8.57 -26.04
C SER A 337 1.95 -7.94 -25.08
N ALA A 338 1.51 -7.15 -24.10
CA ALA A 338 2.38 -6.54 -23.10
C ALA A 338 3.10 -7.59 -22.25
N PHE A 339 2.39 -8.66 -21.85
CA PHE A 339 2.95 -9.79 -21.11
C PHE A 339 4.06 -10.49 -21.91
N THR A 340 3.81 -10.79 -23.19
CA THR A 340 4.81 -11.42 -24.07
C THR A 340 6.04 -10.53 -24.24
N ARG A 341 5.86 -9.23 -24.48
CA ARG A 341 6.99 -8.28 -24.58
C ARG A 341 7.85 -8.27 -23.33
N LEU A 342 7.21 -8.25 -22.17
CA LEU A 342 7.92 -8.24 -20.89
C LEU A 342 8.66 -9.57 -20.65
N SER A 343 8.06 -10.72 -21.05
CA SER A 343 8.71 -12.03 -20.97
C SER A 343 9.98 -12.07 -21.84
N LEU A 344 9.91 -11.58 -23.07
CA LEU A 344 11.07 -11.49 -23.97
C LEU A 344 12.16 -10.56 -23.41
N TYR A 345 11.75 -9.48 -22.76
CA TYR A 345 12.69 -8.57 -22.11
C TYR A 345 13.38 -9.21 -20.89
N GLU A 346 12.65 -10.02 -20.11
CA GLU A 346 13.22 -10.79 -19.00
C GLU A 346 14.18 -11.89 -19.48
N GLU A 347 13.86 -12.54 -20.58
CA GLU A 347 14.75 -13.52 -21.21
C GLU A 347 16.06 -12.89 -21.69
N ALA A 348 15.99 -11.72 -22.34
CA ALA A 348 17.16 -11.01 -22.86
C ALA A 348 18.03 -10.40 -21.75
N TYR A 349 17.43 -9.79 -20.73
CA TYR A 349 18.13 -8.94 -19.74
C TYR A 349 18.02 -9.44 -18.28
N GLY A 350 17.31 -10.53 -18.03
CA GLY A 350 17.08 -11.09 -16.69
C GLY A 350 15.87 -10.47 -15.97
N PHE A 351 15.59 -11.03 -14.80
CA PHE A 351 14.48 -10.63 -13.96
C PHE A 351 14.86 -9.45 -13.07
N THR A 352 13.95 -8.46 -12.95
CA THR A 352 14.07 -7.37 -11.97
C THR A 352 12.77 -7.26 -11.16
N THR A 353 12.86 -6.57 -10.02
CA THR A 353 11.70 -6.32 -9.14
C THR A 353 10.56 -5.66 -9.92
N LEU A 354 10.85 -4.61 -10.68
CA LEU A 354 9.84 -3.91 -11.47
C LEU A 354 9.16 -4.83 -12.50
N ARG A 355 9.94 -5.63 -13.23
CA ARG A 355 9.42 -6.55 -14.26
C ARG A 355 8.52 -7.62 -13.64
N LEU A 356 8.96 -8.26 -12.56
CA LEU A 356 8.17 -9.28 -11.89
C LEU A 356 6.84 -8.74 -11.34
N TYR A 357 6.87 -7.57 -10.68
CA TYR A 357 5.64 -6.95 -10.20
C TYR A 357 4.73 -6.51 -11.33
N SER A 358 5.28 -6.04 -12.44
CA SER A 358 4.51 -5.69 -13.63
C SER A 358 3.82 -6.92 -14.26
N HIS A 359 4.53 -8.04 -14.40
CA HIS A 359 3.97 -9.31 -14.87
C HIS A 359 2.79 -9.78 -14.02
N THR A 360 2.99 -9.82 -12.72
CA THR A 360 1.97 -10.29 -11.78
C THR A 360 0.78 -9.32 -11.73
N PHE A 361 1.02 -8.00 -11.89
CA PHE A 361 -0.03 -6.98 -11.95
C PHE A 361 -0.91 -7.11 -13.19
N ILE A 362 -0.33 -7.46 -14.37
CA ILE A 362 -1.11 -7.75 -15.59
C ILE A 362 -2.09 -8.90 -15.32
N ILE A 363 -1.66 -9.96 -14.62
CA ILE A 363 -2.52 -11.09 -14.27
C ILE A 363 -3.67 -10.63 -13.35
N LEU A 364 -3.38 -9.79 -12.36
CA LEU A 364 -4.42 -9.23 -11.48
C LEU A 364 -5.45 -8.43 -12.29
N LEU A 365 -4.99 -7.56 -13.21
CA LEU A 365 -5.88 -6.78 -14.08
C LEU A 365 -6.76 -7.70 -14.96
N ALA A 366 -6.20 -8.78 -15.52
CA ALA A 366 -6.97 -9.76 -16.30
C ALA A 366 -8.08 -10.39 -15.46
N ILE A 367 -7.79 -10.77 -14.21
CA ILE A 367 -8.79 -11.29 -13.28
C ILE A 367 -9.90 -10.26 -13.03
N ILE A 368 -9.54 -8.98 -12.83
CA ILE A 368 -10.52 -7.90 -12.60
C ILE A 368 -11.42 -7.71 -13.82
N PHE A 369 -10.89 -7.76 -15.05
CA PHE A 369 -11.68 -7.67 -16.28
C PHE A 369 -12.62 -8.88 -16.46
N CYS A 370 -12.16 -10.09 -16.13
CA CYS A 370 -13.04 -11.27 -16.13
C CYS A 370 -14.18 -11.13 -15.10
N LEU A 371 -13.89 -10.60 -13.92
CA LEU A 371 -14.93 -10.30 -12.91
C LEU A 371 -15.90 -9.21 -13.38
N LEU A 372 -15.42 -8.22 -14.13
CA LEU A 372 -16.25 -7.17 -14.71
C LEU A 372 -17.18 -7.75 -15.78
N LEU A 373 -16.70 -8.59 -16.69
CA LEU A 373 -17.54 -9.31 -17.65
C LEU A 373 -18.60 -10.15 -16.94
N TYR A 374 -18.19 -10.93 -15.94
CA TYR A 374 -19.13 -11.72 -15.15
C TYR A 374 -20.23 -10.86 -14.53
N LYS A 375 -19.90 -9.66 -14.03
CA LYS A 375 -20.88 -8.69 -13.50
C LYS A 375 -21.85 -8.24 -14.59
N ILE A 376 -21.35 -7.85 -15.77
CA ILE A 376 -22.15 -7.34 -16.90
C ILE A 376 -23.13 -8.41 -17.40
N TYR A 377 -22.66 -9.67 -17.55
CA TYR A 377 -23.49 -10.75 -18.09
C TYR A 377 -24.55 -11.26 -17.11
N LYS A 378 -24.19 -11.40 -15.83
CA LYS A 378 -25.09 -11.95 -14.80
C LYS A 378 -25.93 -10.87 -14.10
N ASP A 379 -25.84 -9.64 -14.57
CA ASP A 379 -26.52 -8.47 -13.96
C ASP A 379 -26.38 -8.44 -12.42
N LYS A 380 -25.19 -8.79 -11.93
CA LYS A 380 -24.90 -8.85 -10.50
C LYS A 380 -24.78 -7.45 -9.92
N ARG A 381 -25.22 -7.31 -8.66
CA ARG A 381 -25.14 -6.06 -7.92
C ARG A 381 -23.68 -5.58 -7.83
N GLY A 382 -23.47 -4.27 -7.95
CA GLY A 382 -22.13 -3.64 -7.91
C GLY A 382 -21.30 -3.98 -6.67
N ASN A 383 -21.95 -4.21 -5.53
CA ASN A 383 -21.31 -4.64 -4.29
C ASN A 383 -20.66 -6.03 -4.39
N THR A 384 -21.29 -6.99 -5.07
CA THR A 384 -20.71 -8.33 -5.26
C THR A 384 -19.44 -8.26 -6.11
N PHE A 385 -19.42 -7.42 -7.13
CA PHE A 385 -18.20 -7.17 -7.93
C PHE A 385 -17.09 -6.53 -7.09
N ALA A 386 -17.40 -5.43 -6.39
CA ALA A 386 -16.45 -4.72 -5.58
C ALA A 386 -15.82 -5.61 -4.49
N PHE A 387 -16.64 -6.45 -3.84
CA PHE A 387 -16.15 -7.41 -2.85
C PHE A 387 -15.21 -8.47 -3.46
N ARG A 388 -15.52 -8.98 -4.66
CA ARG A 388 -14.64 -9.94 -5.36
C ARG A 388 -13.33 -9.30 -5.77
N VAL A 389 -13.34 -8.06 -6.25
CA VAL A 389 -12.13 -7.30 -6.56
C VAL A 389 -11.28 -7.12 -5.29
N PHE A 390 -11.89 -6.75 -4.17
CA PHE A 390 -11.19 -6.64 -2.88
C PHE A 390 -10.51 -7.96 -2.48
N ILE A 391 -11.22 -9.08 -2.59
CA ILE A 391 -10.65 -10.41 -2.30
C ILE A 391 -9.52 -10.75 -3.29
N SER A 392 -9.68 -10.42 -4.59
CA SER A 392 -8.63 -10.68 -5.60
C SER A 392 -7.35 -9.90 -5.32
N ILE A 393 -7.47 -8.64 -4.89
CA ILE A 393 -6.30 -7.82 -4.50
C ILE A 393 -5.63 -8.40 -3.25
N ALA A 394 -6.41 -8.78 -2.24
CA ALA A 394 -5.87 -9.39 -1.03
C ALA A 394 -5.17 -10.74 -1.33
N LEU A 395 -5.79 -11.59 -2.16
CA LEU A 395 -5.21 -12.85 -2.58
C LEU A 395 -3.94 -12.64 -3.42
N PHE A 396 -3.95 -11.68 -4.33
CA PHE A 396 -2.78 -11.30 -5.13
C PHE A 396 -1.59 -10.94 -4.22
N LEU A 397 -1.79 -10.06 -3.23
CA LEU A 397 -0.73 -9.69 -2.30
C LEU A 397 -0.28 -10.90 -1.44
N ALA A 398 -1.20 -11.79 -1.05
CA ALA A 398 -0.84 -13.02 -0.35
C ALA A 398 0.04 -13.92 -1.24
N VAL A 399 -0.32 -14.10 -2.51
CA VAL A 399 0.50 -14.86 -3.47
C VAL A 399 1.88 -14.24 -3.62
N MET A 400 2.00 -12.91 -3.69
CA MET A 400 3.30 -12.23 -3.74
C MET A 400 4.15 -12.49 -2.50
N ASN A 401 3.54 -12.56 -1.31
CA ASN A 401 4.27 -12.94 -0.09
C ASN A 401 4.78 -14.38 -0.16
N PHE A 402 3.99 -15.33 -0.64
CA PHE A 402 4.45 -16.72 -0.80
C PHE A 402 5.49 -16.89 -1.92
N LEU A 403 5.38 -16.10 -3.00
CA LEU A 403 6.33 -16.11 -4.11
C LEU A 403 7.72 -15.65 -3.66
N ASN A 404 7.80 -14.74 -2.69
CA ASN A 404 9.02 -14.08 -2.23
C ASN A 404 9.82 -13.49 -3.42
N PRO A 405 9.43 -12.31 -3.92
CA PRO A 405 9.90 -11.76 -5.20
C PRO A 405 11.42 -11.72 -5.32
N ASP A 406 12.13 -11.24 -4.30
CA ASP A 406 13.59 -11.07 -4.40
C ASP A 406 14.32 -12.44 -4.43
N ALA A 407 13.84 -13.42 -3.67
CA ALA A 407 14.35 -14.80 -3.75
C ALA A 407 14.04 -15.44 -5.10
N PHE A 408 12.84 -15.23 -5.64
CA PHE A 408 12.45 -15.70 -6.97
C PHE A 408 13.33 -15.09 -8.06
N ILE A 409 13.55 -13.79 -8.03
CA ILE A 409 14.39 -13.05 -9.00
C ILE A 409 15.84 -13.58 -8.94
N ALA A 410 16.39 -13.74 -7.73
CA ALA A 410 17.74 -14.27 -7.55
C ALA A 410 17.88 -15.66 -8.18
N ARG A 411 16.94 -16.55 -7.88
CA ARG A 411 16.93 -17.92 -8.39
C ARG A 411 16.86 -17.94 -9.92
N ARG A 412 15.93 -17.20 -10.51
CA ARG A 412 15.74 -17.15 -11.97
C ARG A 412 16.93 -16.54 -12.71
N ASN A 413 17.57 -15.50 -12.15
CA ASN A 413 18.76 -14.92 -12.76
C ASN A 413 19.96 -15.87 -12.69
N ILE A 414 20.13 -16.61 -11.58
CA ILE A 414 21.18 -17.62 -11.45
C ILE A 414 20.94 -18.81 -12.39
N GLU A 415 19.69 -19.30 -12.51
CA GLU A 415 19.32 -20.33 -13.47
C GLU A 415 19.60 -19.88 -14.92
N ARG A 416 19.24 -18.65 -15.25
CA ARG A 416 19.50 -18.05 -16.56
C ARG A 416 21.01 -17.92 -16.86
N PHE A 417 21.83 -17.62 -15.87
CA PHE A 417 23.29 -17.58 -16.02
C PHE A 417 23.86 -18.92 -16.54
N ALA A 418 23.34 -20.04 -16.09
CA ALA A 418 23.79 -21.36 -16.54
C ALA A 418 23.62 -21.57 -18.08
N THR A 419 22.66 -20.90 -18.69
CA THR A 419 22.37 -21.02 -20.14
C THR A 419 22.96 -19.89 -20.97
N THR A 420 23.01 -18.66 -20.44
CA THR A 420 23.38 -17.47 -21.20
C THR A 420 24.80 -16.96 -20.89
N GLY A 421 25.40 -17.39 -19.77
CA GLY A 421 26.65 -16.86 -19.26
C GLY A 421 26.59 -15.40 -18.78
N LYS A 422 25.39 -14.78 -18.75
CA LYS A 422 25.18 -13.37 -18.38
C LYS A 422 24.52 -13.27 -17.01
N LEU A 423 25.19 -12.60 -16.06
CA LEU A 423 24.68 -12.37 -14.71
C LEU A 423 25.02 -10.94 -14.25
N ASP A 424 24.02 -10.19 -13.84
CA ASP A 424 24.22 -8.90 -13.20
C ASP A 424 24.47 -9.11 -11.68
N VAL A 425 25.73 -9.20 -11.34
CA VAL A 425 26.20 -9.42 -9.97
C VAL A 425 25.84 -8.24 -9.07
N TYR A 426 25.93 -7.01 -9.60
CA TYR A 426 25.61 -5.80 -8.86
C TYR A 426 24.11 -5.72 -8.50
N TYR A 427 23.24 -6.03 -9.45
CA TYR A 427 21.81 -6.09 -9.20
C TYR A 427 21.47 -7.17 -8.15
N LEU A 428 22.06 -8.36 -8.23
CA LEU A 428 21.87 -9.41 -7.23
C LEU A 428 22.30 -8.98 -5.83
N GLY A 429 23.41 -8.25 -5.71
CA GLY A 429 23.90 -7.72 -4.45
C GLY A 429 22.95 -6.71 -3.79
N ARG A 430 22.13 -6.01 -4.59
CA ARG A 430 21.14 -5.03 -4.11
C ARG A 430 19.79 -5.61 -3.73
N LEU A 431 19.51 -6.88 -4.04
CA LEU A 431 18.30 -7.54 -3.58
C LEU A 431 18.27 -7.61 -2.05
N SER A 432 17.07 -7.70 -1.48
CA SER A 432 16.87 -7.76 -0.03
C SER A 432 17.48 -9.02 0.60
N ASP A 433 17.45 -9.11 1.93
CA ASP A 433 17.91 -10.28 2.68
C ASP A 433 17.12 -11.55 2.35
N ASP A 434 15.91 -11.39 1.82
CA ASP A 434 15.10 -12.50 1.30
C ASP A 434 15.84 -13.33 0.22
N ALA A 435 16.71 -12.68 -0.56
CA ALA A 435 17.44 -13.31 -1.65
C ALA A 435 18.73 -14.03 -1.23
N ILE A 436 19.29 -13.74 -0.05
CA ILE A 436 20.60 -14.27 0.39
C ILE A 436 20.69 -15.81 0.34
N PRO A 437 19.67 -16.59 0.73
CA PRO A 437 19.73 -18.05 0.64
C PRO A 437 19.94 -18.58 -0.79
N ASP A 438 19.51 -17.84 -1.79
CA ASP A 438 19.71 -18.19 -3.20
C ASP A 438 20.96 -17.54 -3.78
N THR A 439 21.23 -16.27 -3.50
CA THR A 439 22.37 -15.53 -4.06
C THR A 439 23.71 -16.05 -3.55
N ILE A 440 23.77 -16.62 -2.34
CA ILE A 440 25.01 -17.22 -1.80
C ILE A 440 25.58 -18.32 -2.74
N LYS A 441 24.74 -18.93 -3.57
CA LYS A 441 25.13 -19.95 -4.55
C LYS A 441 26.05 -19.40 -5.65
N VAL A 442 26.07 -18.07 -5.85
CA VAL A 442 26.97 -17.38 -6.79
C VAL A 442 28.44 -17.60 -6.43
N LEU A 443 28.76 -17.87 -5.16
CA LEU A 443 30.12 -18.21 -4.73
C LEU A 443 30.65 -19.52 -5.33
N ASN A 444 29.77 -20.36 -5.88
CA ASN A 444 30.14 -21.63 -6.51
C ASN A 444 30.23 -21.57 -8.05
N ILE A 445 30.10 -20.38 -8.65
CA ILE A 445 30.21 -20.26 -10.11
C ILE A 445 31.67 -20.32 -10.55
N SER A 446 31.89 -20.78 -11.78
CA SER A 446 33.22 -20.96 -12.36
C SER A 446 33.92 -19.64 -12.73
N ASN A 447 33.19 -18.57 -12.97
CA ASN A 447 33.72 -17.26 -13.31
C ASN A 447 34.29 -16.60 -12.05
N GLU A 448 35.62 -16.49 -11.97
CA GLU A 448 36.35 -15.96 -10.81
C GLU A 448 36.06 -14.49 -10.55
N ASP A 449 36.00 -13.67 -11.59
CA ASP A 449 35.78 -12.23 -11.43
C ASP A 449 34.38 -11.93 -10.87
N MET A 450 33.36 -12.61 -11.40
CA MET A 450 31.98 -12.49 -10.89
C MET A 450 31.86 -13.01 -9.47
N ARG A 451 32.47 -14.16 -9.17
CA ARG A 451 32.48 -14.74 -7.84
C ARG A 451 33.15 -13.81 -6.82
N ASN A 452 34.34 -13.30 -7.14
CA ASN A 452 35.11 -12.45 -6.25
C ASN A 452 34.44 -11.08 -6.03
N SER A 453 33.88 -10.48 -7.09
CA SER A 453 33.09 -9.24 -7.01
C SER A 453 31.87 -9.43 -6.10
N PHE A 454 31.15 -10.53 -6.24
CA PHE A 454 29.97 -10.83 -5.44
C PHE A 454 30.34 -11.17 -3.98
N ALA A 455 31.44 -11.92 -3.76
CA ALA A 455 31.95 -12.22 -2.43
C ALA A 455 32.30 -10.94 -1.65
N ARG A 456 32.92 -9.94 -2.34
CA ARG A 456 33.16 -8.63 -1.76
C ARG A 456 31.88 -7.91 -1.34
N GLU A 457 30.86 -7.92 -2.20
CA GLU A 457 29.57 -7.27 -1.90
C GLU A 457 28.90 -7.93 -0.68
N LEU A 458 28.92 -9.26 -0.61
CA LEU A 458 28.40 -10.00 0.55
C LEU A 458 29.19 -9.76 1.82
N TYR A 459 30.51 -9.59 1.73
CA TYR A 459 31.36 -9.24 2.88
C TYR A 459 30.94 -7.91 3.48
N TRP A 460 30.85 -6.86 2.66
CA TRP A 460 30.45 -5.54 3.14
C TRP A 460 29.01 -5.52 3.66
N ARG A 461 28.13 -6.31 3.07
CA ARG A 461 26.78 -6.49 3.57
C ARG A 461 26.75 -7.15 4.95
N ALA A 462 27.58 -8.16 5.18
CA ALA A 462 27.74 -8.79 6.49
C ALA A 462 28.23 -7.80 7.55
N GLN A 463 29.21 -6.97 7.21
CA GLN A 463 29.77 -5.96 8.12
C GLN A 463 28.76 -4.84 8.45
N ASN A 464 27.91 -4.47 7.51
CA ASN A 464 26.91 -3.42 7.69
C ASN A 464 25.63 -3.92 8.37
N SER A 465 25.51 -5.21 8.67
CA SER A 465 24.34 -5.77 9.36
C SER A 465 24.18 -5.29 10.81
N ASP A 466 25.28 -4.86 11.45
CA ASP A 466 25.33 -4.38 12.85
C ASP A 466 24.85 -2.92 13.03
N SER A 467 24.16 -2.34 12.06
CA SER A 467 23.62 -0.99 12.19
C SER A 467 22.71 -0.86 13.43
N PRO A 468 22.83 0.22 14.23
CA PRO A 468 22.03 0.45 15.44
C PRO A 468 20.50 0.40 15.19
N TYR A 469 20.07 0.68 13.96
CA TYR A 469 18.66 0.61 13.56
C TYR A 469 18.11 -0.82 13.51
N PHE A 470 18.99 -1.82 13.29
CA PHE A 470 18.62 -3.23 13.17
C PHE A 470 18.84 -4.04 14.46
N SER A 471 19.71 -3.56 15.36
CA SER A 471 20.10 -4.28 16.57
C SER A 471 18.99 -4.38 17.64
N LYS A 472 17.97 -3.52 17.55
CA LYS A 472 16.88 -3.49 18.55
C LYS A 472 15.87 -4.61 18.26
N TRP A 473 15.35 -5.26 19.31
CA TRP A 473 14.42 -6.36 19.20
C TRP A 473 13.15 -6.02 18.39
N GLN A 474 12.71 -4.75 18.42
CA GLN A 474 11.55 -4.27 17.66
C GLN A 474 11.76 -4.41 16.15
N SER A 475 13.01 -4.30 15.70
CA SER A 475 13.43 -4.41 14.30
C SER A 475 13.76 -5.85 13.88
N LEU A 476 13.55 -6.85 14.76
CA LEU A 476 13.76 -8.25 14.40
C LEU A 476 12.94 -8.60 13.15
N ASN A 477 13.60 -9.28 12.18
CA ASN A 477 13.02 -9.72 10.93
C ASN A 477 13.59 -11.11 10.58
N MET A 478 12.71 -12.04 10.24
CA MET A 478 13.11 -13.43 10.00
C MET A 478 14.09 -13.59 8.82
N SER A 479 13.85 -12.85 7.75
CA SER A 479 14.70 -12.91 6.56
C SER A 479 16.10 -12.39 6.87
N ARG A 480 16.18 -11.25 7.57
CA ARG A 480 17.47 -10.68 8.02
C ARG A 480 18.22 -11.62 8.93
N MET A 481 17.57 -12.20 9.93
CA MET A 481 18.21 -13.18 10.84
C MET A 481 18.75 -14.39 10.09
N ARG A 482 18.00 -14.89 9.08
CA ARG A 482 18.45 -16.00 8.24
C ARG A 482 19.64 -15.60 7.38
N ALA A 483 19.60 -14.43 6.76
CA ALA A 483 20.70 -13.88 5.93
C ALA A 483 21.98 -13.71 6.76
N GLU A 484 21.88 -13.09 7.93
CA GLU A 484 22.99 -12.90 8.87
C GLU A 484 23.63 -14.23 9.27
N LYS A 485 22.82 -15.22 9.62
CA LYS A 485 23.33 -16.56 9.95
C LYS A 485 24.11 -17.20 8.78
N ILE A 486 23.63 -17.04 7.54
CA ILE A 486 24.29 -17.56 6.34
C ILE A 486 25.60 -16.81 6.10
N LEU A 487 25.56 -15.46 6.10
CA LEU A 487 26.74 -14.62 5.86
C LEU A 487 27.82 -14.85 6.91
N ASN A 488 27.46 -14.89 8.20
CA ASN A 488 28.40 -15.16 9.28
C ASN A 488 29.04 -16.55 9.19
N SER A 489 28.31 -17.55 8.71
CA SER A 489 28.89 -18.88 8.48
C SER A 489 29.95 -18.90 7.38
N LYS A 490 29.91 -17.93 6.47
CA LYS A 490 30.83 -17.78 5.33
C LYS A 490 31.82 -16.62 5.47
N ILE A 491 31.82 -15.93 6.61
CA ILE A 491 32.58 -14.66 6.77
C ILE A 491 34.06 -14.81 6.47
N ARG A 492 34.70 -15.92 6.88
CA ARG A 492 36.14 -16.18 6.62
C ARG A 492 36.45 -16.35 5.13
N GLU A 493 35.54 -16.97 4.38
CA GLU A 493 35.63 -17.12 2.93
C GLU A 493 35.44 -15.77 2.24
N LEU A 494 34.45 -15.00 2.66
CA LEU A 494 34.13 -13.68 2.12
C LEU A 494 35.23 -12.66 2.39
N GLU A 495 35.87 -12.71 3.56
CA GLU A 495 36.95 -11.79 3.96
C GLU A 495 38.18 -11.85 3.02
N GLN A 496 38.44 -13.01 2.41
CA GLN A 496 39.53 -13.16 1.45
C GLN A 496 39.36 -12.29 0.22
N HIS A 497 38.12 -11.84 -0.07
CA HIS A 497 37.75 -11.04 -1.24
C HIS A 497 37.44 -9.57 -0.90
N LYS A 498 37.65 -9.11 0.36
CA LYS A 498 37.26 -7.76 0.82
C LYS A 498 37.93 -6.62 0.00
N ASP A 499 39.16 -6.81 -0.45
CA ASP A 499 39.97 -5.83 -1.17
C ASP A 499 39.96 -6.06 -2.69
N TYR A 500 39.09 -6.98 -3.19
CA TYR A 500 38.99 -7.27 -4.62
C TYR A 500 38.59 -6.02 -5.40
N GLN A 501 39.45 -5.55 -6.31
CA GLN A 501 39.16 -4.43 -7.21
C GLN A 501 38.58 -4.99 -8.53
N GLN A 502 37.37 -4.65 -8.80
CA GLN A 502 36.69 -5.04 -10.04
C GLN A 502 37.43 -4.35 -11.22
N GLN A 503 38.05 -5.13 -12.10
CA GLN A 503 38.50 -4.62 -13.40
C GLN A 503 37.23 -4.28 -14.19
N ASN A 504 37.14 -3.06 -14.73
CA ASN A 504 36.00 -2.46 -15.39
C ASN A 504 35.17 -3.47 -16.20
N PHE A 505 34.11 -3.99 -15.61
CA PHE A 505 33.03 -4.61 -16.37
C PHE A 505 32.17 -3.47 -16.90
N GLU A 506 32.23 -3.20 -18.20
CA GLU A 506 31.15 -2.48 -18.87
C GLU A 506 29.85 -3.19 -18.51
N SER A 507 29.00 -2.50 -17.77
CA SER A 507 27.67 -2.98 -17.45
C SER A 507 26.90 -3.11 -18.76
N VAL A 508 26.75 -4.34 -19.26
CA VAL A 508 26.03 -4.67 -20.50
C VAL A 508 24.51 -4.51 -20.31
N VAL A 509 24.07 -4.00 -19.15
CA VAL A 509 22.65 -3.83 -18.85
C VAL A 509 22.36 -2.34 -18.67
N PRO A 510 21.51 -1.73 -19.52
CA PRO A 510 20.99 -0.39 -19.25
C PRO A 510 20.18 -0.45 -17.95
N TYR A 511 20.53 0.40 -17.00
CA TYR A 511 19.73 0.64 -15.79
C TYR A 511 18.38 1.23 -16.21
N ASP A 512 17.28 0.67 -15.70
CA ASP A 512 15.94 1.25 -15.78
C ASP A 512 15.80 2.48 -14.88
#